data_7da70fb5507cefa4437a21702b485759
#
_entry.id   7da70fb5507cefa4437a21702b485759
#
_cell.length_a   1.000
_cell.length_b   1.000
_cell.length_c   1.000
_cell.angle_alpha   90.00
_cell.angle_beta   90.00
_cell.angle_gamma   90.00
#
_symmetry.space_group_name_H-M   'P 1'
#
loop_
_entity.id
_entity.type
_entity.pdbx_description
1 polymer ?
#
loop_
_entity_poly.entity_id
_entity_poly.type
_entity_poly.pdbx_seq_one_letter_code
_entity_poly.pdbx_strand_id
1 'polypeptide(L)'
;MILIADSGATTPTWCALDRGAVVTQFESEGYNPNYITLDYMVADIRKALPADFDPRTVDHVYFYGAGVTELQYGFVREAIAQVMPDAEIFVAMDLLASARALLGRKPGFAAILGTGTNSCLYDGERITLNIDSLGFILGDEGSGAYMGKRMLVDYVRGRVSDEARRVIEASVPYNGDEIIDIIYTKPFPNRFCGQYGKLIHDNLAIPYFHDLAEDSFCQLFEQIISLYPDYRSYAFNCVGSVGWYFQDVLRPVVERYGMRIGNLLRTPMEGLIRYHRED
;
A
#
# COMPACT_ATOMS: atom_id res chain seq x y z
N MET A 1 1.31 -21.91 16.38
CA MET A 1 1.30 -20.44 16.22
C MET A 1 0.81 -20.05 14.83
N ILE A 2 0.23 -18.87 14.70
CA ILE A 2 -0.12 -18.24 13.40
C ILE A 2 0.93 -17.19 13.09
N LEU A 3 1.45 -17.16 11.86
CA LEU A 3 2.34 -16.11 11.37
C LEU A 3 1.64 -15.31 10.27
N ILE A 4 1.54 -14.00 10.45
CA ILE A 4 0.92 -13.07 9.50
C ILE A 4 2.02 -12.23 8.87
N ALA A 5 2.04 -12.12 7.55
CA ALA A 5 2.95 -11.25 6.80
C ALA A 5 2.15 -10.23 5.98
N ASP A 6 2.41 -8.95 6.22
CA ASP A 6 2.01 -7.84 5.36
C ASP A 6 3.22 -7.37 4.56
N SER A 7 3.31 -7.84 3.32
CA SER A 7 4.41 -7.52 2.43
C SER A 7 4.02 -6.37 1.51
N GLY A 8 4.12 -5.15 2.04
CA GLY A 8 4.00 -3.94 1.25
C GLY A 8 5.13 -3.79 0.22
N ALA A 9 5.06 -2.72 -0.58
CA ALA A 9 6.03 -2.49 -1.66
C ALA A 9 7.49 -2.29 -1.19
N THR A 10 7.75 -2.05 0.10
CA THR A 10 9.09 -1.73 0.63
C THR A 10 9.60 -2.72 1.66
N THR A 11 8.85 -2.98 2.71
CA THR A 11 9.31 -3.76 3.87
C THR A 11 8.16 -4.62 4.37
N PRO A 12 8.23 -5.95 4.21
CA PRO A 12 7.30 -6.87 4.84
C PRO A 12 7.40 -6.80 6.37
N THR A 13 6.26 -6.66 7.00
CA THR A 13 6.14 -6.80 8.46
C THR A 13 5.54 -8.16 8.76
N TRP A 14 6.21 -8.92 9.62
CA TRP A 14 5.77 -10.22 10.10
C TRP A 14 5.31 -10.12 11.55
N CYS A 15 4.21 -10.80 11.88
CA CYS A 15 3.68 -10.86 13.24
C CYS A 15 3.29 -12.29 13.59
N ALA A 16 3.89 -12.84 14.64
CA ALA A 16 3.55 -14.16 15.17
C ALA A 16 2.53 -14.03 16.30
N LEU A 17 1.48 -14.86 16.21
CA LEU A 17 0.44 -14.98 17.23
C LEU A 17 0.45 -16.38 17.83
N ASP A 18 0.46 -16.45 19.15
CA ASP A 18 0.18 -17.68 19.88
C ASP A 18 -1.07 -17.50 20.75
N ARG A 19 -2.09 -18.35 20.54
CA ARG A 19 -3.38 -18.28 21.24
C ARG A 19 -3.98 -16.86 21.23
N GLY A 20 -3.87 -16.16 20.09
CA GLY A 20 -4.36 -14.81 19.88
C GLY A 20 -3.52 -13.68 20.50
N ALA A 21 -2.43 -13.99 21.20
CA ALA A 21 -1.49 -12.99 21.71
C ALA A 21 -0.31 -12.78 20.75
N VAL A 22 0.11 -11.52 20.56
CA VAL A 22 1.33 -11.23 19.79
C VAL A 22 2.54 -11.72 20.56
N VAL A 23 3.33 -12.61 19.97
CA VAL A 23 4.55 -13.16 20.54
C VAL A 23 5.77 -12.37 20.09
N THR A 24 5.85 -12.09 18.77
CA THR A 24 6.96 -11.33 18.20
C THR A 24 6.53 -10.64 16.92
N GLN A 25 7.25 -9.58 16.55
CA GLN A 25 7.17 -8.92 15.26
C GLN A 25 8.57 -8.70 14.73
N PHE A 26 8.74 -8.86 13.41
CA PHE A 26 10.01 -8.63 12.73
C PHE A 26 9.77 -8.16 11.29
N GLU A 27 10.81 -7.67 10.66
CA GLU A 27 10.76 -7.17 9.30
C GLU A 27 11.73 -7.94 8.42
N SER A 28 11.43 -8.06 7.13
CA SER A 28 12.30 -8.62 6.10
C SER A 28 12.43 -7.65 4.92
N GLU A 29 13.20 -7.99 3.91
CA GLU A 29 13.28 -7.19 2.69
C GLU A 29 12.01 -7.32 1.85
N GLY A 30 11.69 -6.29 1.06
CA GLY A 30 10.49 -6.28 0.21
C GLY A 30 10.57 -7.30 -0.91
N TYR A 31 9.55 -8.14 -1.02
CA TYR A 31 9.48 -9.18 -2.05
C TYR A 31 8.60 -8.74 -3.22
N ASN A 32 9.23 -8.59 -4.38
CA ASN A 32 8.49 -8.58 -5.64
C ASN A 32 8.90 -9.83 -6.42
N PRO A 33 8.01 -10.84 -6.52
CA PRO A 33 8.31 -12.13 -7.14
C PRO A 33 8.77 -12.06 -8.61
N ASN A 34 8.54 -10.91 -9.27
CA ASN A 34 8.97 -10.70 -10.64
C ASN A 34 10.48 -10.39 -10.76
N TYR A 35 11.15 -10.04 -9.66
CA TYR A 35 12.53 -9.56 -9.66
C TYR A 35 13.48 -10.32 -8.74
N ILE A 36 12.98 -11.29 -7.96
CA ILE A 36 13.78 -12.08 -7.02
C ILE A 36 13.76 -13.56 -7.35
N THR A 37 14.78 -14.26 -6.91
CA THR A 37 14.83 -15.74 -6.99
C THR A 37 14.22 -16.38 -5.75
N LEU A 38 13.84 -17.65 -5.88
CA LEU A 38 13.33 -18.45 -4.76
C LEU A 38 14.35 -18.52 -3.61
N ASP A 39 15.62 -18.82 -3.94
CA ASP A 39 16.72 -18.91 -2.97
C ASP A 39 16.93 -17.60 -2.21
N TYR A 40 16.80 -16.47 -2.92
CA TYR A 40 16.90 -15.16 -2.29
C TYR A 40 15.79 -14.95 -1.24
N MET A 41 14.53 -15.22 -1.61
CA MET A 41 13.41 -15.06 -0.69
C MET A 41 13.54 -15.99 0.53
N VAL A 42 13.94 -17.25 0.32
CA VAL A 42 14.19 -18.22 1.40
C VAL A 42 15.31 -17.75 2.34
N ALA A 43 16.42 -17.28 1.78
CA ALA A 43 17.56 -16.82 2.57
C ALA A 43 17.21 -15.56 3.39
N ASP A 44 16.45 -14.65 2.81
CA ASP A 44 16.05 -13.41 3.49
C ASP A 44 15.03 -13.68 4.60
N ILE A 45 14.01 -14.53 4.38
CA ILE A 45 13.08 -14.93 5.43
C ILE A 45 13.85 -15.56 6.60
N ARG A 46 14.79 -16.50 6.32
CA ARG A 46 15.61 -17.15 7.37
C ARG A 46 16.43 -16.14 8.15
N LYS A 47 17.03 -15.15 7.47
CA LYS A 47 17.83 -14.09 8.09
C LYS A 47 16.99 -13.17 8.97
N ALA A 48 15.74 -12.93 8.57
CA ALA A 48 14.81 -12.03 9.27
C ALA A 48 14.21 -12.64 10.54
N LEU A 49 14.17 -13.99 10.65
CA LEU A 49 13.64 -14.66 11.83
C LEU A 49 14.43 -14.27 13.08
N PRO A 50 13.76 -13.93 14.21
CA PRO A 50 14.43 -13.75 15.49
C PRO A 50 15.21 -15.01 15.92
N ALA A 51 16.33 -14.83 16.62
CA ALA A 51 17.24 -15.92 16.95
C ALA A 51 16.61 -17.03 17.84
N ASP A 52 15.59 -16.67 18.60
CA ASP A 52 14.82 -17.55 19.49
C ASP A 52 13.52 -18.07 18.87
N PHE A 53 13.25 -17.74 17.60
CA PHE A 53 12.04 -18.17 16.89
C PHE A 53 12.23 -19.55 16.25
N ASP A 54 11.47 -20.56 16.70
CA ASP A 54 11.46 -21.87 16.03
C ASP A 54 10.37 -21.92 14.95
N PRO A 55 10.73 -21.92 13.65
CA PRO A 55 9.77 -21.92 12.54
C PRO A 55 8.89 -23.19 12.48
N ARG A 56 9.29 -24.28 13.13
CA ARG A 56 8.50 -25.55 13.19
C ARG A 56 7.30 -25.45 14.13
N THR A 57 7.22 -24.40 14.95
CA THR A 57 6.07 -24.16 15.82
C THR A 57 4.94 -23.38 15.14
N VAL A 58 5.15 -22.99 13.88
CA VAL A 58 4.15 -22.30 13.07
C VAL A 58 3.21 -23.31 12.43
N ASP A 59 1.91 -23.24 12.74
CA ASP A 59 0.87 -24.10 12.18
C ASP A 59 0.28 -23.49 10.89
N HIS A 60 0.14 -22.15 10.86
CA HIS A 60 -0.44 -21.40 9.73
C HIS A 60 0.37 -20.17 9.39
N VAL A 61 0.58 -19.93 8.09
CA VAL A 61 1.16 -18.68 7.57
C VAL A 61 0.14 -18.01 6.66
N TYR A 62 -0.18 -16.75 6.96
CA TYR A 62 -0.98 -15.87 6.12
C TYR A 62 -0.08 -14.80 5.51
N PHE A 63 0.28 -14.96 4.25
CA PHE A 63 1.13 -14.01 3.52
C PHE A 63 0.28 -13.16 2.57
N TYR A 64 0.38 -11.84 2.73
CA TYR A 64 -0.28 -10.85 1.87
C TYR A 64 0.78 -9.99 1.20
N GLY A 65 0.83 -10.01 -0.14
CA GLY A 65 1.91 -9.34 -0.87
C GLY A 65 1.44 -8.33 -1.90
N ALA A 66 2.07 -7.14 -1.87
CA ALA A 66 1.94 -6.15 -2.93
C ALA A 66 2.53 -6.70 -4.23
N GLY A 67 1.77 -6.59 -5.32
CA GLY A 67 2.18 -7.11 -6.64
C GLY A 67 2.23 -8.64 -6.73
N VAL A 68 1.73 -9.36 -5.75
CA VAL A 68 1.60 -10.82 -5.77
C VAL A 68 0.25 -11.18 -6.40
N THR A 69 0.29 -11.70 -7.62
CA THR A 69 -0.89 -12.21 -8.34
C THR A 69 -1.01 -13.73 -8.17
N GLU A 70 -2.13 -14.30 -8.59
CA GLU A 70 -2.36 -15.75 -8.52
C GLU A 70 -1.25 -16.57 -9.19
N LEU A 71 -0.61 -16.03 -10.22
CA LEU A 71 0.52 -16.67 -10.92
C LEU A 71 1.75 -16.85 -10.02
N GLN A 72 1.93 -15.97 -9.04
CA GLN A 72 3.07 -16.00 -8.12
C GLN A 72 2.76 -16.68 -6.77
N TYR A 73 1.49 -17.06 -6.49
CA TYR A 73 1.14 -17.73 -5.23
C TYR A 73 1.96 -19.00 -5.00
N GLY A 74 2.20 -19.77 -6.05
CA GLY A 74 3.03 -20.99 -5.99
C GLY A 74 4.47 -20.69 -5.55
N PHE A 75 5.08 -19.68 -6.15
CA PHE A 75 6.45 -19.25 -5.85
C PHE A 75 6.60 -18.82 -4.39
N VAL A 76 5.69 -17.96 -3.91
CA VAL A 76 5.72 -17.47 -2.52
C VAL A 76 5.47 -18.61 -1.53
N ARG A 77 4.50 -19.47 -1.82
CA ARG A 77 4.20 -20.64 -0.99
C ARG A 77 5.40 -21.58 -0.89
N GLU A 78 6.09 -21.85 -1.99
CA GLU A 78 7.27 -22.71 -2.01
C GLU A 78 8.42 -22.12 -1.18
N ALA A 79 8.67 -20.80 -1.30
CA ALA A 79 9.69 -20.12 -0.50
C ALA A 79 9.42 -20.23 1.01
N ILE A 80 8.17 -19.97 1.41
CA ILE A 80 7.77 -20.05 2.82
C ILE A 80 7.84 -21.50 3.33
N ALA A 81 7.40 -22.48 2.54
CA ALA A 81 7.43 -23.90 2.91
C ALA A 81 8.85 -24.43 3.15
N GLN A 82 9.88 -23.89 2.47
CA GLN A 82 11.27 -24.25 2.73
C GLN A 82 11.79 -23.72 4.09
N VAL A 83 11.12 -22.73 4.67
CA VAL A 83 11.47 -22.17 5.98
C VAL A 83 10.58 -22.73 7.08
N MET A 84 9.31 -22.94 6.80
CA MET A 84 8.26 -23.39 7.73
C MET A 84 7.55 -24.64 7.14
N PRO A 85 8.23 -25.80 7.16
CA PRO A 85 7.79 -26.99 6.41
C PRO A 85 6.50 -27.62 6.94
N ASP A 86 6.17 -27.36 8.21
CA ASP A 86 5.00 -27.96 8.87
C ASP A 86 3.75 -27.05 8.80
N ALA A 87 3.90 -25.81 8.27
CA ALA A 87 2.83 -24.83 8.24
C ALA A 87 1.88 -24.98 7.04
N GLU A 88 0.59 -24.77 7.26
CA GLU A 88 -0.37 -24.49 6.19
C GLU A 88 -0.17 -23.04 5.71
N ILE A 89 0.04 -22.84 4.39
CA ILE A 89 0.43 -21.55 3.82
C ILE A 89 -0.67 -20.98 2.95
N PHE A 90 -1.26 -19.89 3.38
CA PHE A 90 -2.19 -19.07 2.61
C PHE A 90 -1.44 -17.87 2.02
N VAL A 91 -1.58 -17.65 0.71
CA VAL A 91 -0.98 -16.50 0.00
C VAL A 91 -2.09 -15.72 -0.70
N ALA A 92 -2.08 -14.41 -0.54
CA ALA A 92 -3.02 -13.50 -1.22
C ALA A 92 -2.37 -12.15 -1.54
N MET A 93 -3.08 -11.33 -2.31
CA MET A 93 -2.68 -9.94 -2.58
C MET A 93 -2.89 -9.05 -1.34
N ASP A 94 -2.13 -7.96 -1.27
CA ASP A 94 -2.21 -6.93 -0.22
C ASP A 94 -3.59 -6.25 -0.11
N LEU A 95 -4.33 -6.19 -1.21
CA LEU A 95 -5.69 -5.65 -1.22
C LEU A 95 -6.66 -6.48 -0.36
N LEU A 96 -6.50 -7.81 -0.34
CA LEU A 96 -7.30 -8.66 0.56
C LEU A 96 -6.92 -8.44 2.02
N ALA A 97 -5.63 -8.26 2.32
CA ALA A 97 -5.18 -7.87 3.67
C ALA A 97 -5.85 -6.57 4.12
N SER A 98 -5.85 -5.58 3.24
CA SER A 98 -6.45 -4.27 3.51
C SER A 98 -7.95 -4.38 3.77
N ALA A 99 -8.68 -5.14 2.97
CA ALA A 99 -10.12 -5.39 3.17
C ALA A 99 -10.40 -6.09 4.50
N ARG A 100 -9.66 -7.15 4.83
CA ARG A 100 -9.75 -7.87 6.12
C ARG A 100 -9.42 -6.98 7.31
N ALA A 101 -8.37 -6.18 7.19
CA ALA A 101 -7.95 -5.26 8.26
C ALA A 101 -8.99 -4.17 8.55
N LEU A 102 -9.60 -3.61 7.51
CA LEU A 102 -10.56 -2.51 7.60
C LEU A 102 -11.96 -2.96 8.00
N LEU A 103 -12.41 -4.09 7.49
CA LEU A 103 -13.81 -4.52 7.49
C LEU A 103 -14.05 -5.79 8.35
N GLY A 104 -12.98 -6.52 8.69
CA GLY A 104 -13.12 -7.83 9.33
C GLY A 104 -13.88 -8.79 8.42
N ARG A 105 -14.98 -9.36 8.93
CA ARG A 105 -15.86 -10.27 8.18
C ARG A 105 -17.14 -9.59 7.66
N LYS A 106 -17.13 -8.25 7.56
CA LYS A 106 -18.28 -7.47 7.06
C LYS A 106 -18.07 -7.07 5.61
N PRO A 107 -19.12 -7.09 4.77
CA PRO A 107 -19.01 -6.58 3.41
C PRO A 107 -18.81 -5.06 3.38
N GLY A 108 -18.14 -4.57 2.33
CA GLY A 108 -17.93 -3.14 2.16
C GLY A 108 -16.92 -2.80 1.06
N PHE A 109 -16.60 -1.51 0.99
CA PHE A 109 -15.56 -0.96 0.13
C PHE A 109 -14.26 -0.78 0.92
N ALA A 110 -13.14 -1.17 0.33
CA ALA A 110 -11.79 -0.97 0.89
C ALA A 110 -10.83 -0.43 -0.17
N ALA A 111 -9.94 0.47 0.24
CA ALA A 111 -8.91 1.03 -0.61
C ALA A 111 -7.53 0.97 0.05
N ILE A 112 -6.49 0.97 -0.79
CA ILE A 112 -5.10 1.22 -0.42
C ILE A 112 -4.73 2.59 -1.01
N LEU A 113 -4.21 3.49 -0.18
CA LEU A 113 -3.59 4.75 -0.60
C LEU A 113 -2.21 4.88 0.03
N GLY A 114 -1.21 4.44 -0.71
CA GLY A 114 0.21 4.44 -0.34
C GLY A 114 1.09 5.01 -1.44
N THR A 115 2.19 4.32 -1.77
CA THR A 115 3.01 4.65 -2.96
C THR A 115 2.19 4.51 -4.23
N GLY A 116 1.37 3.45 -4.35
CA GLY A 116 0.35 3.27 -5.39
C GLY A 116 -1.06 3.30 -4.80
N THR A 117 -2.04 3.00 -5.65
CA THR A 117 -3.47 2.92 -5.30
C THR A 117 -4.02 1.54 -5.65
N ASN A 118 -4.96 1.05 -4.86
CA ASN A 118 -5.81 -0.08 -5.22
C ASN A 118 -7.13 0.02 -4.45
N SER A 119 -8.20 -0.65 -4.94
CA SER A 119 -9.49 -0.64 -4.24
C SER A 119 -10.35 -1.85 -4.60
N CYS A 120 -11.34 -2.18 -3.78
CA CYS A 120 -12.24 -3.29 -4.05
C CYS A 120 -13.58 -3.19 -3.33
N LEU A 121 -14.55 -3.97 -3.83
CA LEU A 121 -15.68 -4.46 -3.04
C LEU A 121 -15.32 -5.81 -2.44
N TYR A 122 -15.68 -5.97 -1.18
CA TYR A 122 -15.40 -7.15 -0.35
C TYR A 122 -16.70 -7.67 0.25
N ASP A 123 -16.93 -8.99 0.27
CA ASP A 123 -18.16 -9.59 0.77
C ASP A 123 -18.12 -10.05 2.23
N GLY A 124 -16.97 -9.87 2.90
CA GLY A 124 -16.67 -10.36 4.25
C GLY A 124 -15.69 -11.55 4.25
N GLU A 125 -15.38 -12.12 3.08
CA GLU A 125 -14.48 -13.25 2.93
C GLU A 125 -13.47 -13.04 1.79
N ARG A 126 -13.97 -12.57 0.62
CA ARG A 126 -13.18 -12.40 -0.60
C ARG A 126 -13.51 -11.09 -1.33
N ILE A 127 -12.59 -10.69 -2.20
CA ILE A 127 -12.80 -9.57 -3.11
C ILE A 127 -13.80 -10.02 -4.20
N THR A 128 -14.89 -9.25 -4.35
CA THR A 128 -15.94 -9.53 -5.34
C THR A 128 -15.83 -8.68 -6.59
N LEU A 129 -15.22 -7.50 -6.46
CA LEU A 129 -14.93 -6.59 -7.59
C LEU A 129 -13.69 -5.78 -7.27
N ASN A 130 -12.78 -5.71 -8.23
CA ASN A 130 -11.63 -4.82 -8.22
C ASN A 130 -11.64 -4.01 -9.52
N ILE A 131 -11.64 -2.68 -9.41
CA ILE A 131 -11.39 -1.78 -10.53
C ILE A 131 -9.88 -1.54 -10.55
N ASP A 132 -9.23 -1.95 -11.63
CA ASP A 132 -7.78 -1.90 -11.75
C ASP A 132 -7.25 -0.46 -11.68
N SER A 133 -6.27 -0.21 -10.83
CA SER A 133 -5.60 1.09 -10.70
C SER A 133 -4.61 1.38 -11.83
N LEU A 134 -4.33 0.42 -12.71
CA LEU A 134 -3.44 0.51 -13.87
C LEU A 134 -1.98 0.87 -13.53
N GLY A 135 -1.64 1.01 -12.26
CA GLY A 135 -0.28 1.24 -11.77
C GLY A 135 0.30 2.61 -12.14
N PHE A 136 1.58 2.82 -11.78
CA PHE A 136 2.26 4.12 -11.80
C PHE A 136 2.24 4.86 -13.14
N ILE A 137 2.34 4.14 -14.26
CA ILE A 137 2.45 4.77 -15.59
C ILE A 137 1.08 5.26 -16.07
N LEU A 138 0.06 4.43 -15.96
CA LEU A 138 -1.24 4.65 -16.56
C LEU A 138 -2.30 5.17 -15.59
N GLY A 139 -2.08 5.04 -14.27
CA GLY A 139 -3.07 5.32 -13.23
C GLY A 139 -2.44 5.69 -11.90
N ASP A 140 -2.80 4.94 -10.85
CA ASP A 140 -2.46 5.14 -9.44
C ASP A 140 -2.94 6.50 -8.89
N GLU A 141 -4.08 7.02 -9.38
CA GLU A 141 -4.66 8.29 -8.94
C GLU A 141 -4.85 8.31 -7.42
N GLY A 142 -4.58 9.44 -6.80
CA GLY A 142 -4.65 9.63 -5.36
C GLY A 142 -3.47 9.07 -4.57
N SER A 143 -2.52 8.37 -5.20
CA SER A 143 -1.32 7.82 -4.55
C SER A 143 -0.21 8.87 -4.35
N GLY A 144 0.75 8.54 -3.48
CA GLY A 144 1.95 9.37 -3.29
C GLY A 144 2.81 9.46 -4.56
N ALA A 145 2.90 8.40 -5.35
CA ALA A 145 3.64 8.42 -6.61
C ALA A 145 2.94 9.29 -7.66
N TYR A 146 1.61 9.27 -7.71
CA TYR A 146 0.82 10.13 -8.59
C TYR A 146 1.02 11.61 -8.24
N MET A 147 0.88 11.98 -6.96
CA MET A 147 1.12 13.35 -6.47
C MET A 147 2.54 13.80 -6.75
N GLY A 148 3.54 12.99 -6.40
CA GLY A 148 4.95 13.32 -6.61
C GLY A 148 5.31 13.46 -8.08
N LYS A 149 4.80 12.59 -8.96
CA LYS A 149 4.96 12.70 -10.41
C LYS A 149 4.42 14.04 -10.93
N ARG A 150 3.23 14.44 -10.53
CA ARG A 150 2.60 15.70 -10.92
C ARG A 150 3.39 16.91 -10.42
N MET A 151 3.81 16.89 -9.15
CA MET A 151 4.65 17.94 -8.57
C MET A 151 5.96 18.12 -9.38
N LEU A 152 6.66 17.03 -9.70
CA LEU A 152 7.89 17.09 -10.48
C LEU A 152 7.66 17.65 -11.89
N VAL A 153 6.57 17.25 -12.55
CA VAL A 153 6.18 17.78 -13.87
C VAL A 153 5.90 19.30 -13.80
N ASP A 154 5.17 19.74 -12.78
CA ASP A 154 4.84 21.17 -12.62
C ASP A 154 6.08 21.99 -12.28
N TYR A 155 6.97 21.45 -11.45
CA TYR A 155 8.24 22.07 -11.10
C TYR A 155 9.12 22.28 -12.34
N VAL A 156 9.40 21.22 -13.10
CA VAL A 156 10.25 21.29 -14.30
C VAL A 156 9.67 22.23 -15.35
N ARG A 157 8.34 22.28 -15.48
CA ARG A 157 7.66 23.17 -16.43
C ARG A 157 7.44 24.60 -15.93
N GLY A 158 7.90 24.92 -14.72
CA GLY A 158 7.74 26.27 -14.15
C GLY A 158 6.30 26.66 -13.79
N ARG A 159 5.43 25.68 -13.49
CA ARG A 159 4.01 25.91 -13.18
C ARG A 159 3.70 25.98 -11.69
N VAL A 160 4.71 25.96 -10.83
CA VAL A 160 4.58 26.10 -9.39
C VAL A 160 4.68 27.56 -8.95
N SER A 161 4.04 27.93 -7.84
CA SER A 161 4.20 29.26 -7.25
C SER A 161 5.64 29.48 -6.76
N ASP A 162 6.08 30.74 -6.61
CA ASP A 162 7.42 31.05 -6.10
C ASP A 162 7.67 30.48 -4.71
N GLU A 163 6.63 30.43 -3.87
CA GLU A 163 6.71 29.84 -2.54
C GLU A 163 6.89 28.31 -2.60
N ALA A 164 6.09 27.62 -3.37
CA ALA A 164 6.21 26.18 -3.58
C ALA A 164 7.56 25.82 -4.25
N ARG A 165 8.02 26.64 -5.21
CA ARG A 165 9.32 26.47 -5.87
C ARG A 165 10.46 26.42 -4.88
N ARG A 166 10.53 27.35 -3.95
CA ARG A 166 11.59 27.39 -2.91
C ARG A 166 11.62 26.13 -2.07
N VAL A 167 10.43 25.61 -1.69
CA VAL A 167 10.30 24.36 -0.93
C VAL A 167 10.78 23.16 -1.75
N ILE A 168 10.39 23.09 -3.03
CA ILE A 168 10.76 21.99 -3.91
C ILE A 168 12.27 22.01 -4.16
N GLU A 169 12.86 23.16 -4.51
CA GLU A 169 14.31 23.31 -4.77
C GLU A 169 15.17 22.93 -3.57
N ALA A 170 14.69 23.16 -2.35
CA ALA A 170 15.39 22.74 -1.14
C ALA A 170 15.37 21.21 -0.91
N SER A 171 14.49 20.47 -1.57
CA SER A 171 14.24 19.03 -1.34
C SER A 171 14.47 18.16 -2.57
N VAL A 172 14.46 18.73 -3.76
CA VAL A 172 14.68 18.05 -5.05
C VAL A 172 16.00 18.50 -5.63
N PRO A 173 17.11 17.76 -5.39
CA PRO A 173 18.45 18.16 -5.82
C PRO A 173 18.72 17.83 -7.31
N TYR A 174 17.69 17.69 -8.11
CA TYR A 174 17.76 17.23 -9.51
C TYR A 174 17.21 18.31 -10.44
N ASN A 175 17.88 18.52 -11.56
CA ASN A 175 17.34 19.27 -12.69
C ASN A 175 16.39 18.41 -13.55
N GLY A 176 15.77 19.00 -14.57
CA GLY A 176 14.79 18.31 -15.42
C GLY A 176 15.36 17.09 -16.16
N ASP A 177 16.59 17.19 -16.67
CA ASP A 177 17.24 16.08 -17.41
C ASP A 177 17.58 14.92 -16.48
N GLU A 178 18.06 15.21 -15.27
CA GLU A 178 18.33 14.21 -14.25
C GLU A 178 17.07 13.50 -13.76
N ILE A 179 15.94 14.23 -13.58
CA ILE A 179 14.64 13.64 -13.25
C ILE A 179 14.21 12.69 -14.35
N ILE A 180 14.33 13.09 -15.63
CA ILE A 180 14.00 12.23 -16.78
C ILE A 180 14.89 10.98 -16.77
N ASP A 181 16.22 11.11 -16.60
CA ASP A 181 17.11 9.96 -16.53
C ASP A 181 16.69 8.99 -15.43
N ILE A 182 16.42 9.49 -14.22
CA ILE A 182 15.98 8.64 -13.10
C ILE A 182 14.69 7.88 -13.44
N ILE A 183 13.69 8.57 -14.00
CA ILE A 183 12.38 7.94 -14.30
C ILE A 183 12.51 6.85 -15.36
N TYR A 184 13.37 7.04 -16.37
CA TYR A 184 13.45 6.12 -17.51
C TYR A 184 14.53 5.06 -17.40
N THR A 185 15.55 5.26 -16.57
CA THR A 185 16.72 4.36 -16.52
C THR A 185 16.94 3.67 -15.17
N LYS A 186 16.40 4.23 -14.08
CA LYS A 186 16.62 3.65 -12.75
C LYS A 186 15.44 2.75 -12.34
N PRO A 187 15.68 1.74 -11.47
CA PRO A 187 14.61 0.91 -10.94
C PRO A 187 13.67 1.72 -10.04
N PHE A 188 12.41 1.28 -9.96
CA PHE A 188 11.40 1.80 -9.04
C PHE A 188 11.08 3.30 -9.19
N PRO A 189 10.75 3.81 -10.39
CA PRO A 189 10.41 5.23 -10.59
C PRO A 189 9.17 5.67 -9.78
N ASN A 190 8.26 4.75 -9.46
CA ASN A 190 7.14 4.99 -8.56
C ASN A 190 7.60 5.34 -7.13
N ARG A 191 8.63 4.67 -6.60
CA ARG A 191 9.21 5.00 -5.29
C ARG A 191 9.91 6.35 -5.32
N PHE A 192 10.62 6.64 -6.41
CA PHE A 192 11.27 7.95 -6.61
C PHE A 192 10.23 9.09 -6.60
N CYS A 193 9.09 8.95 -7.26
CA CYS A 193 8.03 9.94 -7.19
C CYS A 193 7.35 9.94 -5.80
N GLY A 194 7.05 8.77 -5.25
CA GLY A 194 6.31 8.62 -4.00
C GLY A 194 7.03 9.18 -2.76
N GLN A 195 8.38 9.28 -2.79
CA GLN A 195 9.14 9.87 -1.68
C GLN A 195 8.77 11.33 -1.40
N TYR A 196 8.27 12.04 -2.41
CA TYR A 196 7.85 13.45 -2.25
C TYR A 196 6.46 13.61 -1.61
N GLY A 197 5.73 12.52 -1.35
CA GLY A 197 4.47 12.57 -0.61
C GLY A 197 4.60 13.27 0.73
N LYS A 198 5.68 13.00 1.48
CA LYS A 198 5.94 13.70 2.76
C LYS A 198 6.18 15.20 2.57
N LEU A 199 6.94 15.61 1.55
CA LEU A 199 7.16 17.01 1.24
C LEU A 199 5.84 17.73 0.95
N ILE A 200 4.97 17.13 0.15
CA ILE A 200 3.65 17.67 -0.19
C ILE A 200 2.81 17.82 1.08
N HIS A 201 2.74 16.78 1.90
CA HIS A 201 1.99 16.78 3.16
C HIS A 201 2.47 17.87 4.13
N ASP A 202 3.76 17.97 4.35
CA ASP A 202 4.34 18.89 5.33
C ASP A 202 4.15 20.38 4.91
N ASN A 203 3.76 20.62 3.67
CA ASN A 203 3.57 21.95 3.10
C ASN A 203 2.13 22.24 2.63
N LEU A 204 1.13 21.50 3.12
CA LEU A 204 -0.29 21.69 2.77
C LEU A 204 -0.82 23.11 3.09
N ALA A 205 -0.15 23.90 3.93
CA ALA A 205 -0.49 25.29 4.15
C ALA A 205 -0.24 26.19 2.91
N ILE A 206 0.61 25.75 1.98
CA ILE A 206 0.85 26.43 0.71
C ILE A 206 -0.22 25.96 -0.30
N PRO A 207 -1.02 26.85 -0.88
CA PRO A 207 -2.16 26.49 -1.73
C PRO A 207 -1.81 25.47 -2.83
N TYR A 208 -0.66 25.62 -3.48
CA TYR A 208 -0.20 24.69 -4.52
C TYR A 208 -0.20 23.21 -4.07
N PHE A 209 0.33 22.92 -2.87
CA PHE A 209 0.41 21.53 -2.38
C PHE A 209 -0.95 21.01 -1.93
N HIS A 210 -1.78 21.87 -1.36
CA HIS A 210 -3.15 21.52 -1.00
C HIS A 210 -3.97 21.17 -2.24
N ASP A 211 -3.96 22.03 -3.25
CA ASP A 211 -4.72 21.87 -4.49
C ASP A 211 -4.24 20.63 -5.26
N LEU A 212 -2.92 20.38 -5.26
CA LEU A 212 -2.35 19.17 -5.87
C LEU A 212 -2.87 17.88 -5.19
N ALA A 213 -2.92 17.87 -3.86
CA ALA A 213 -3.41 16.73 -3.11
C ALA A 213 -4.93 16.55 -3.28
N GLU A 214 -5.70 17.64 -3.18
CA GLU A 214 -7.15 17.62 -3.37
C GLU A 214 -7.52 17.12 -4.76
N ASP A 215 -6.91 17.68 -5.81
CA ASP A 215 -7.16 17.26 -7.19
C ASP A 215 -6.76 15.79 -7.42
N SER A 216 -5.66 15.33 -6.81
CA SER A 216 -5.27 13.92 -6.91
C SER A 216 -6.32 12.97 -6.32
N PHE A 217 -6.96 13.35 -5.21
CA PHE A 217 -8.07 12.59 -4.66
C PHE A 217 -9.35 12.73 -5.50
N CYS A 218 -9.62 13.88 -6.10
CA CYS A 218 -10.72 14.01 -7.06
C CYS A 218 -10.52 13.06 -8.24
N GLN A 219 -9.30 12.98 -8.80
CA GLN A 219 -8.98 12.03 -9.88
C GLN A 219 -9.19 10.58 -9.44
N LEU A 220 -8.83 10.20 -8.22
CA LEU A 220 -9.12 8.86 -7.68
C LEU A 220 -10.63 8.55 -7.75
N PHE A 221 -11.46 9.51 -7.35
CA PHE A 221 -12.92 9.31 -7.41
C PHE A 221 -13.43 9.26 -8.85
N GLU A 222 -12.98 10.14 -9.71
CA GLU A 222 -13.44 10.24 -11.10
C GLU A 222 -13.03 9.05 -11.94
N GLN A 223 -11.81 8.56 -11.78
CA GLN A 223 -11.24 7.50 -12.62
C GLN A 223 -11.50 6.09 -12.09
N ILE A 224 -11.66 5.92 -10.77
CA ILE A 224 -11.73 4.59 -10.15
C ILE A 224 -13.00 4.43 -9.32
N ILE A 225 -13.19 5.23 -8.25
CA ILE A 225 -14.22 4.92 -7.23
C ILE A 225 -15.62 5.05 -7.78
N SER A 226 -15.89 6.06 -8.63
CA SER A 226 -17.22 6.26 -9.23
C SER A 226 -17.65 5.15 -10.20
N LEU A 227 -16.72 4.28 -10.60
CA LEU A 227 -17.00 3.13 -11.47
C LEU A 227 -17.56 1.92 -10.67
N TYR A 228 -17.44 1.92 -9.33
CA TYR A 228 -18.06 0.87 -8.53
C TYR A 228 -19.58 1.02 -8.49
N PRO A 229 -20.35 -0.06 -8.69
CA PRO A 229 -21.79 -0.03 -8.54
C PRO A 229 -22.19 0.51 -7.16
N ASP A 230 -23.15 1.44 -7.13
CA ASP A 230 -23.70 2.00 -5.88
C ASP A 230 -22.65 2.52 -4.89
N TYR A 231 -21.48 3.02 -5.37
CA TYR A 231 -20.35 3.39 -4.53
C TYR A 231 -20.73 4.32 -3.37
N ARG A 232 -21.74 5.20 -3.56
CA ARG A 232 -22.23 6.11 -2.52
C ARG A 232 -22.91 5.41 -1.34
N SER A 233 -23.31 4.15 -1.50
CA SER A 233 -23.92 3.35 -0.42
C SER A 233 -22.89 2.84 0.59
N TYR A 234 -21.62 2.77 0.20
CA TYR A 234 -20.52 2.29 1.03
C TYR A 234 -19.88 3.42 1.85
N ALA A 235 -19.28 3.06 2.98
CA ALA A 235 -18.28 3.91 3.62
C ALA A 235 -16.94 3.78 2.92
N PHE A 236 -16.21 4.87 2.77
CA PHE A 236 -14.85 4.89 2.26
C PHE A 236 -13.89 4.44 3.36
N ASN A 237 -13.38 3.22 3.27
CA ASN A 237 -12.38 2.67 4.17
C ASN A 237 -11.04 2.60 3.46
N CYS A 238 -9.96 2.98 4.14
CA CYS A 238 -8.64 3.09 3.52
C CYS A 238 -7.51 2.64 4.43
N VAL A 239 -6.55 1.91 3.87
CA VAL A 239 -5.23 1.61 4.46
C VAL A 239 -4.15 2.34 3.68
N GLY A 240 -3.14 2.84 4.37
CA GLY A 240 -1.92 3.37 3.77
C GLY A 240 -1.54 4.75 4.27
N SER A 241 -0.26 5.07 4.11
CA SER A 241 0.32 6.32 4.63
C SER A 241 -0.32 7.57 4.02
N VAL A 242 -0.65 7.55 2.72
CA VAL A 242 -1.28 8.69 2.06
C VAL A 242 -2.69 8.91 2.63
N GLY A 243 -3.54 7.87 2.66
CA GLY A 243 -4.88 7.98 3.25
C GLY A 243 -4.88 8.44 4.70
N TRP A 244 -3.88 8.00 5.47
CA TRP A 244 -3.72 8.34 6.87
C TRP A 244 -3.23 9.78 7.09
N TYR A 245 -2.15 10.19 6.44
CA TYR A 245 -1.56 11.51 6.67
C TYR A 245 -2.35 12.64 6.00
N PHE A 246 -2.92 12.40 4.82
CA PHE A 246 -3.69 13.41 4.08
C PHE A 246 -5.19 13.42 4.42
N GLN A 247 -5.61 12.84 5.54
CA GLN A 247 -7.03 12.69 5.88
C GLN A 247 -7.78 14.03 5.93
N ASP A 248 -7.13 15.13 6.28
CA ASP A 248 -7.77 16.45 6.34
C ASP A 248 -8.15 16.99 4.95
N VAL A 249 -7.40 16.58 3.89
CA VAL A 249 -7.72 16.88 2.49
C VAL A 249 -8.66 15.81 1.91
N LEU A 250 -8.45 14.53 2.27
CA LEU A 250 -9.20 13.40 1.74
C LEU A 250 -10.68 13.42 2.19
N ARG A 251 -10.95 13.71 3.47
CA ARG A 251 -12.33 13.69 4.03
C ARG A 251 -13.29 14.60 3.27
N PRO A 252 -12.99 15.89 3.03
CA PRO A 252 -13.87 16.77 2.25
C PRO A 252 -14.13 16.25 0.83
N VAL A 253 -13.12 15.63 0.18
CA VAL A 253 -13.29 15.05 -1.15
C VAL A 253 -14.23 13.85 -1.09
N VAL A 254 -14.04 12.91 -0.16
CA VAL A 254 -14.93 11.74 0.03
C VAL A 254 -16.39 12.17 0.21
N GLU A 255 -16.64 13.18 1.04
CA GLU A 255 -17.98 13.74 1.28
C GLU A 255 -18.56 14.42 0.05
N ARG A 256 -17.75 15.16 -0.71
CA ARG A 256 -18.15 15.81 -1.98
C ARG A 256 -18.66 14.79 -3.00
N TYR A 257 -18.05 13.60 -3.07
CA TYR A 257 -18.48 12.53 -3.96
C TYR A 257 -19.62 11.66 -3.37
N GLY A 258 -20.13 12.01 -2.18
CA GLY A 258 -21.32 11.41 -1.57
C GLY A 258 -21.07 10.12 -0.81
N MET A 259 -19.82 9.79 -0.48
CA MET A 259 -19.49 8.71 0.44
C MET A 259 -19.32 9.24 1.87
N ARG A 260 -19.43 8.34 2.84
CA ARG A 260 -19.09 8.62 4.24
C ARG A 260 -17.68 8.09 4.52
N ILE A 261 -16.91 8.79 5.33
CA ILE A 261 -15.64 8.26 5.84
C ILE A 261 -15.92 7.08 6.78
N GLY A 262 -15.23 5.99 6.54
CA GLY A 262 -15.18 4.80 7.38
C GLY A 262 -13.86 4.73 8.16
N ASN A 263 -13.27 3.54 8.20
CA ASN A 263 -12.00 3.29 8.87
C ASN A 263 -10.82 3.79 8.03
N LEU A 264 -9.93 4.56 8.66
CA LEU A 264 -8.64 4.93 8.08
C LEU A 264 -7.54 4.31 8.94
N LEU A 265 -6.67 3.51 8.33
CA LEU A 265 -5.56 2.83 9.01
C LEU A 265 -4.24 3.21 8.31
N ARG A 266 -3.20 3.42 9.10
CA ARG A 266 -1.87 3.67 8.54
C ARG A 266 -1.27 2.40 7.93
N THR A 267 -1.43 1.27 8.60
CA THR A 267 -0.96 -0.07 8.17
C THR A 267 -2.04 -1.10 8.45
N PRO A 268 -2.09 -2.23 7.75
CA PRO A 268 -3.12 -3.23 7.96
C PRO A 268 -2.85 -4.15 9.16
N MET A 269 -1.62 -4.23 9.68
CA MET A 269 -1.19 -5.27 10.62
C MET A 269 -2.09 -5.39 11.87
N GLU A 270 -2.43 -4.30 12.53
CA GLU A 270 -3.32 -4.36 13.70
C GLU A 270 -4.72 -4.91 13.37
N GLY A 271 -5.22 -4.56 12.19
CA GLY A 271 -6.49 -5.07 11.69
C GLY A 271 -6.43 -6.57 11.36
N LEU A 272 -5.32 -7.00 10.74
CA LEU A 272 -5.06 -8.41 10.43
C LEU A 272 -4.89 -9.26 11.71
N ILE A 273 -4.22 -8.73 12.72
CA ILE A 273 -4.13 -9.37 14.04
C ILE A 273 -5.53 -9.61 14.61
N ARG A 274 -6.41 -8.60 14.56
CA ARG A 274 -7.80 -8.76 15.01
C ARG A 274 -8.56 -9.80 14.20
N TYR A 275 -8.39 -9.79 12.87
CA TYR A 275 -9.06 -10.71 11.96
C TYR A 275 -8.66 -12.16 12.24
N HIS A 276 -7.35 -12.45 12.39
CA HIS A 276 -6.82 -13.80 12.59
C HIS A 276 -6.83 -14.28 14.06
N ARG A 277 -7.21 -13.45 15.00
CA ARG A 277 -7.48 -13.90 16.39
C ARG A 277 -8.74 -14.75 16.50
N GLU A 278 -9.62 -14.64 15.52
CA GLU A 278 -10.89 -15.35 15.48
C GLU A 278 -10.78 -16.69 14.70
N ASP A 279 -9.63 -16.96 14.10
CA ASP A 279 -9.29 -18.22 13.45
C ASP A 279 -8.70 -19.22 14.47
#